data_8eeabe5e6be6c3db70edb1ed31b1e106
#
_entry.id   8eeabe5e6be6c3db70edb1ed31b1e106
#
_cell.length_a   1.000
_cell.length_b   1.000
_cell.length_c   1.000
_cell.angle_alpha   90.00
_cell.angle_beta   90.00
_cell.angle_gamma   90.00
#
_symmetry.space_group_name_H-M   'P 1'
#
loop_
_entity.id
_entity.type
_entity.pdbx_description
1 polymer ?
#
loop_
_entity_poly.entity_id
_entity_poly.type
_entity_poly.pdbx_seq_one_letter_code
_entity_poly.pdbx_strand_id
1 'polypeptide(L)'
;MGPRAAAERYIEEHQGIDSVRVELYGSLAATGKGHLTDKAIMDVFNAKGIKNEIVWYPEVFKPFHPNAVTFISKDSSDTYYSVGGGKIVKEGEDSLVDDKVYPDLVLGDMEKMLHYCDYHGYQMWEVAIEYEGDSILEYAGKVWNVMKKAIERGLENEGVLPGGLKLQRKACLSHAKSIDFAGSLGNTSRAIS
;
A
#
# COMPACT_ATOMS: atom_id res chain seq x y z
N MET A 1 -0.67 1.50 4.73
CA MET A 1 0.10 2.76 4.55
C MET A 1 -0.82 3.97 4.68
N GLY A 2 -1.90 4.10 3.90
CA GLY A 2 -2.79 5.28 3.92
C GLY A 2 -3.31 5.69 5.30
N PRO A 3 -3.91 4.79 6.11
CA PRO A 3 -4.42 5.17 7.44
C PRO A 3 -3.35 5.67 8.40
N ARG A 4 -2.12 5.15 8.30
CA ARG A 4 -0.98 5.65 9.07
C ARG A 4 -0.61 7.05 8.65
N ALA A 5 -0.46 7.28 7.33
CA ALA A 5 -0.15 8.61 6.80
C ALA A 5 -1.22 9.65 7.15
N ALA A 6 -2.51 9.24 7.16
CA ALA A 6 -3.60 10.10 7.61
C ALA A 6 -3.46 10.50 9.09
N ALA A 7 -3.09 9.54 9.96
CA ALA A 7 -2.86 9.83 11.39
C ALA A 7 -1.64 10.75 11.61
N GLU A 8 -0.56 10.51 10.87
CA GLU A 8 0.64 11.37 10.90
C GLU A 8 0.29 12.80 10.47
N ARG A 9 -0.40 12.96 9.36
CA ARG A 9 -0.86 14.25 8.85
C ARG A 9 -1.81 14.97 9.83
N TYR A 10 -2.75 14.26 10.42
CA TYR A 10 -3.67 14.84 11.40
C TYR A 10 -2.93 15.43 12.62
N ILE A 11 -1.89 14.74 13.11
CA ILE A 11 -1.05 15.25 14.21
C ILE A 11 -0.25 16.48 13.79
N GLU A 12 0.24 16.53 12.55
CA GLU A 12 0.98 17.67 12.02
C GLU A 12 0.08 18.91 11.87
N GLU A 13 -1.18 18.71 11.46
CA GLU A 13 -2.15 19.80 11.30
C GLU A 13 -2.74 20.30 12.63
N HIS A 14 -2.73 19.46 13.69
CA HIS A 14 -3.35 19.76 14.98
C HIS A 14 -2.36 19.55 16.13
N GLN A 15 -1.90 20.62 16.72
CA GLN A 15 -0.99 20.57 17.89
C GLN A 15 -1.75 20.53 19.21
N GLY A 16 -1.15 19.90 20.23
CA GLY A 16 -1.71 19.91 21.58
C GLY A 16 -2.89 18.96 21.80
N ILE A 17 -3.00 17.90 21.00
CA ILE A 17 -4.04 16.89 21.14
C ILE A 17 -3.69 15.94 22.29
N ASP A 18 -4.54 15.84 23.30
CA ASP A 18 -4.39 14.89 24.41
C ASP A 18 -5.08 13.55 24.13
N SER A 19 -6.17 13.58 23.38
CA SER A 19 -6.96 12.40 23.05
C SER A 19 -7.66 12.53 21.69
N VAL A 20 -7.80 11.40 21.01
CA VAL A 20 -8.47 11.30 19.72
C VAL A 20 -9.36 10.07 19.65
N ARG A 21 -10.58 10.26 19.15
CA ARG A 21 -11.45 9.18 18.72
C ARG A 21 -11.26 8.97 17.22
N VAL A 22 -10.98 7.75 16.83
CA VAL A 22 -10.74 7.35 15.45
C VAL A 22 -11.93 6.55 14.95
N GLU A 23 -12.59 7.02 13.92
CA GLU A 23 -13.71 6.32 13.30
C GLU A 23 -13.31 5.79 11.93
N LEU A 24 -13.35 4.47 11.77
CA LEU A 24 -13.05 3.79 10.53
C LEU A 24 -14.34 3.41 9.82
N TYR A 25 -14.38 3.60 8.49
CA TYR A 25 -15.59 3.43 7.68
C TYR A 25 -15.40 2.46 6.52
N GLY A 26 -16.49 1.85 6.08
CA GLY A 26 -16.60 1.02 4.88
C GLY A 26 -15.53 -0.05 4.79
N SER A 27 -14.87 -0.15 3.64
CA SER A 27 -13.87 -1.19 3.40
C SER A 27 -12.69 -1.13 4.36
N LEU A 28 -12.30 0.07 4.79
CA LEU A 28 -11.23 0.27 5.75
C LEU A 28 -11.58 -0.31 7.14
N ALA A 29 -12.83 -0.22 7.54
CA ALA A 29 -13.34 -0.83 8.77
C ALA A 29 -13.53 -2.34 8.61
N ALA A 30 -14.13 -2.79 7.51
CA ALA A 30 -14.47 -4.20 7.29
C ALA A 30 -13.22 -5.12 7.27
N THR A 31 -12.12 -4.65 6.69
CA THR A 31 -10.89 -5.44 6.55
C THR A 31 -9.77 -5.01 7.51
N GLY A 32 -9.95 -3.91 8.22
CA GLY A 32 -8.91 -3.21 8.96
C GLY A 32 -8.22 -4.03 10.03
N LYS A 33 -8.94 -4.88 10.76
CA LYS A 33 -8.36 -5.76 11.79
C LYS A 33 -7.42 -6.81 11.18
N GLY A 34 -7.76 -7.34 10.01
CA GLY A 34 -6.92 -8.29 9.28
C GLY A 34 -5.66 -7.66 8.72
N HIS A 35 -5.72 -6.38 8.36
CA HIS A 35 -4.61 -5.62 7.80
C HIS A 35 -3.84 -4.80 8.84
N LEU A 36 -4.14 -4.97 10.14
CA LEU A 36 -3.51 -4.23 11.24
C LEU A 36 -3.65 -2.68 11.09
N THR A 37 -4.77 -2.24 10.55
CA THR A 37 -5.06 -0.80 10.36
C THR A 37 -5.14 -0.08 11.70
N ASP A 38 -5.81 -0.69 12.67
CA ASP A 38 -5.87 -0.22 14.05
C ASP A 38 -4.47 -0.04 14.64
N LYS A 39 -3.64 -1.08 14.57
CA LYS A 39 -2.28 -1.02 15.08
C LYS A 39 -1.47 0.07 14.42
N ALA A 40 -1.56 0.22 13.10
CA ALA A 40 -0.82 1.24 12.34
C ALA A 40 -1.19 2.67 12.76
N ILE A 41 -2.47 2.92 13.09
CA ILE A 41 -2.95 4.22 13.58
C ILE A 41 -2.56 4.42 15.05
N MET A 42 -2.82 3.42 15.89
CA MET A 42 -2.52 3.48 17.33
C MET A 42 -1.03 3.70 17.59
N ASP A 43 -0.15 3.05 16.82
CA ASP A 43 1.30 3.22 16.96
C ASP A 43 1.72 4.69 16.73
N VAL A 44 1.06 5.42 15.81
CA VAL A 44 1.32 6.84 15.55
C VAL A 44 0.92 7.70 16.75
N PHE A 45 -0.30 7.54 17.26
CA PHE A 45 -0.80 8.33 18.38
C PHE A 45 -0.07 7.98 19.68
N ASN A 46 0.19 6.71 19.95
CA ASN A 46 0.90 6.25 21.14
C ASN A 46 2.34 6.76 21.18
N ALA A 47 3.03 6.84 20.02
CA ALA A 47 4.38 7.43 19.95
C ALA A 47 4.43 8.90 20.34
N LYS A 48 3.30 9.61 20.30
CA LYS A 48 3.13 11.00 20.71
C LYS A 48 2.47 11.15 22.10
N GLY A 49 2.18 10.03 22.77
CA GLY A 49 1.50 10.04 24.08
C GLY A 49 0.02 10.43 24.01
N ILE A 50 -0.59 10.42 22.82
CA ILE A 50 -1.99 10.78 22.59
C ILE A 50 -2.87 9.57 22.89
N LYS A 51 -3.84 9.73 23.80
CA LYS A 51 -4.83 8.68 24.06
C LYS A 51 -5.72 8.49 22.84
N ASN A 52 -5.98 7.24 22.46
CA ASN A 52 -6.77 6.96 21.27
C ASN A 52 -7.78 5.82 21.49
N GLU A 53 -8.93 5.94 20.83
CA GLU A 53 -9.97 4.94 20.79
C GLU A 53 -10.40 4.71 19.34
N ILE A 54 -10.54 3.45 18.91
CA ILE A 54 -10.95 3.13 17.55
C ILE A 54 -12.37 2.58 17.54
N VAL A 55 -13.20 3.19 16.72
CA VAL A 55 -14.60 2.80 16.47
C VAL A 55 -14.74 2.35 15.01
N TRP A 56 -15.46 1.27 14.78
CA TRP A 56 -15.57 0.60 13.50
C TRP A 56 -16.98 0.70 12.94
N TYR A 57 -17.11 1.24 11.73
CA TYR A 57 -18.36 1.38 10.99
C TYR A 57 -18.27 0.71 9.61
N PRO A 58 -18.22 -0.64 9.53
CA PRO A 58 -18.01 -1.36 8.26
C PRO A 58 -19.17 -1.18 7.27
N GLU A 59 -20.38 -0.92 7.76
CA GLU A 59 -21.58 -0.74 6.94
C GLU A 59 -21.83 0.72 6.52
N VAL A 60 -21.01 1.66 7.01
CA VAL A 60 -21.16 3.08 6.70
C VAL A 60 -20.13 3.50 5.68
N PHE A 61 -20.58 4.00 4.54
CA PHE A 61 -19.74 4.48 3.46
C PHE A 61 -19.82 5.99 3.36
N LYS A 62 -18.66 6.65 3.35
CA LYS A 62 -18.59 8.10 3.10
C LYS A 62 -18.75 8.37 1.60
N PRO A 63 -19.37 9.51 1.20
CA PRO A 63 -19.72 9.77 -0.20
C PRO A 63 -18.55 9.79 -1.17
N PHE A 64 -17.38 10.28 -0.73
CA PHE A 64 -16.23 10.47 -1.61
C PHE A 64 -15.49 9.15 -1.91
N HIS A 65 -15.23 8.33 -0.89
CA HIS A 65 -14.49 7.08 -1.06
C HIS A 65 -14.80 6.07 0.06
N PRO A 66 -14.89 4.76 -0.23
CA PRO A 66 -15.21 3.72 0.77
C PRO A 66 -14.13 3.52 1.84
N ASN A 67 -12.89 3.94 1.59
CA ASN A 67 -11.79 3.82 2.55
C ASN A 67 -11.61 5.14 3.30
N ALA A 68 -12.46 5.39 4.30
CA ALA A 68 -12.43 6.62 5.07
C ALA A 68 -12.04 6.40 6.53
N VAL A 69 -11.36 7.38 7.09
CA VAL A 69 -11.05 7.50 8.52
C VAL A 69 -11.34 8.92 8.98
N THR A 70 -12.05 9.07 10.10
CA THR A 70 -12.26 10.37 10.75
C THR A 70 -11.52 10.39 12.09
N PHE A 71 -10.76 11.44 12.31
CA PHE A 71 -10.12 11.73 13.59
C PHE A 71 -10.88 12.85 14.29
N ILE A 72 -11.29 12.61 15.52
CA ILE A 72 -12.09 13.53 16.31
C ILE A 72 -11.35 13.81 17.62
N SER A 73 -10.95 15.04 17.82
CA SER A 73 -10.42 15.54 19.08
C SER A 73 -11.43 16.50 19.72
N LYS A 74 -11.05 17.14 20.83
CA LYS A 74 -11.90 18.13 21.49
C LYS A 74 -12.26 19.31 20.57
N ASP A 75 -11.30 19.75 19.75
CA ASP A 75 -11.38 21.01 19.01
C ASP A 75 -11.37 20.81 17.48
N SER A 76 -11.27 19.57 17.00
CA SER A 76 -11.22 19.26 15.56
C SER A 76 -11.87 17.94 15.18
N SER A 77 -12.39 17.88 13.97
CA SER A 77 -12.93 16.66 13.37
C SER A 77 -12.62 16.67 11.88
N ASP A 78 -11.68 15.83 11.46
CA ASP A 78 -11.23 15.74 10.09
C ASP A 78 -11.39 14.34 9.53
N THR A 79 -11.89 14.25 8.31
CA THR A 79 -12.02 13.00 7.55
C THR A 79 -10.94 12.93 6.47
N TYR A 80 -10.28 11.78 6.39
CA TYR A 80 -9.30 11.46 5.37
C TYR A 80 -9.72 10.21 4.62
N TYR A 81 -9.40 10.18 3.34
CA TYR A 81 -9.68 9.07 2.44
C TYR A 81 -8.38 8.44 1.96
N SER A 82 -8.27 7.12 2.03
CA SER A 82 -7.16 6.37 1.44
C SER A 82 -7.52 5.96 0.02
N VAL A 83 -6.99 6.65 -0.96
CA VAL A 83 -7.40 6.56 -2.37
C VAL A 83 -6.53 5.63 -3.21
N GLY A 84 -5.59 4.92 -2.59
CA GLY A 84 -4.69 3.97 -3.25
C GLY A 84 -3.24 4.48 -3.31
N GLY A 85 -2.28 3.59 -3.59
CA GLY A 85 -0.86 3.92 -3.70
C GLY A 85 -0.21 4.54 -2.44
N GLY A 86 -0.89 4.50 -1.29
CA GLY A 86 -0.49 5.22 -0.07
C GLY A 86 -0.95 6.67 -0.01
N LYS A 87 -1.57 7.19 -1.07
CA LYS A 87 -2.10 8.55 -1.16
C LYS A 87 -3.30 8.72 -0.23
N ILE A 88 -3.34 9.85 0.45
CA ILE A 88 -4.45 10.27 1.29
C ILE A 88 -4.97 11.63 0.84
N VAL A 89 -6.27 11.82 1.01
CA VAL A 89 -6.98 13.05 0.68
C VAL A 89 -7.81 13.45 1.87
N LYS A 90 -7.74 14.72 2.27
CA LYS A 90 -8.60 15.27 3.32
C LYS A 90 -9.93 15.69 2.71
N GLU A 91 -11.02 15.52 3.45
CA GLU A 91 -12.34 15.95 3.02
C GLU A 91 -12.37 17.46 2.76
N GLY A 92 -12.87 17.85 1.57
CA GLY A 92 -12.90 19.26 1.15
C GLY A 92 -11.63 19.73 0.43
N GLU A 93 -10.61 18.90 0.28
CA GLU A 93 -9.49 19.22 -0.61
C GLU A 93 -9.83 18.84 -2.05
N ASP A 94 -9.42 19.67 -3.02
CA ASP A 94 -9.44 19.36 -4.45
C ASP A 94 -8.38 18.29 -4.75
N SER A 95 -8.78 17.06 -4.75
CA SER A 95 -7.97 15.94 -4.33
C SER A 95 -7.31 15.13 -5.42
N LEU A 96 -7.51 15.43 -6.67
CA LEU A 96 -7.07 14.57 -7.77
C LEU A 96 -6.21 15.28 -8.81
N VAL A 97 -5.61 16.40 -8.45
CA VAL A 97 -4.53 16.92 -9.27
C VAL A 97 -3.29 16.08 -8.95
N ASP A 98 -3.10 14.98 -9.69
CA ASP A 98 -1.77 14.42 -9.80
C ASP A 98 -0.89 15.51 -10.41
N ASP A 99 0.24 15.80 -9.78
CA ASP A 99 1.24 16.74 -10.31
C ASP A 99 1.77 16.30 -11.70
N LYS A 100 1.55 15.03 -12.04
CA LYS A 100 1.83 14.43 -13.35
C LYS A 100 0.54 14.00 -14.04
N VAL A 101 0.24 14.61 -15.16
CA VAL A 101 -0.83 14.19 -16.07
C VAL A 101 -0.20 13.35 -17.18
N TYR A 102 -0.52 12.06 -17.19
CA TYR A 102 -0.11 11.16 -18.28
C TYR A 102 -1.07 11.32 -19.47
N PRO A 103 -0.56 11.37 -20.70
CA PRO A 103 -1.40 11.54 -21.88
C PRO A 103 -2.35 10.35 -22.07
N ASP A 104 -3.65 10.59 -22.11
CA ASP A 104 -4.67 9.55 -22.33
C ASP A 104 -4.52 8.86 -23.70
N LEU A 105 -3.99 9.57 -24.69
CA LEU A 105 -3.70 9.03 -26.02
C LEU A 105 -2.63 7.93 -26.00
N VAL A 106 -1.76 7.90 -24.98
CA VAL A 106 -0.67 6.94 -24.87
C VAL A 106 -0.93 5.92 -23.76
N LEU A 107 -1.40 6.39 -22.61
CA LEU A 107 -1.48 5.61 -21.37
C LEU A 107 -2.92 5.36 -20.90
N GLY A 108 -3.92 5.74 -21.68
CA GLY A 108 -5.33 5.60 -21.32
C GLY A 108 -5.81 4.15 -21.24
N ASP A 109 -5.24 3.27 -22.06
CA ASP A 109 -5.50 1.84 -22.06
C ASP A 109 -4.32 1.05 -22.66
N MET A 110 -4.36 -0.27 -22.54
CA MET A 110 -3.30 -1.15 -23.02
C MET A 110 -3.13 -1.13 -24.54
N GLU A 111 -4.21 -0.99 -25.30
CA GLU A 111 -4.16 -0.95 -26.76
C GLU A 111 -3.40 0.29 -27.26
N LYS A 112 -3.69 1.44 -26.67
CA LYS A 112 -2.98 2.70 -26.94
C LYS A 112 -1.50 2.60 -26.60
N MET A 113 -1.18 2.00 -25.45
CA MET A 113 0.20 1.81 -25.02
C MET A 113 0.97 0.89 -25.96
N LEU A 114 0.38 -0.24 -26.39
CA LEU A 114 1.00 -1.14 -27.35
C LEU A 114 1.21 -0.46 -28.69
N HIS A 115 0.22 0.27 -29.20
CA HIS A 115 0.36 1.03 -30.44
C HIS A 115 1.47 2.08 -30.37
N TYR A 116 1.58 2.77 -29.24
CA TYR A 116 2.66 3.72 -29.00
C TYR A 116 4.03 3.04 -29.00
N CYS A 117 4.16 1.91 -28.31
CA CYS A 117 5.39 1.12 -28.30
C CYS A 117 5.79 0.65 -29.71
N ASP A 118 4.85 0.12 -30.47
CA ASP A 118 5.08 -0.34 -31.84
C ASP A 118 5.52 0.80 -32.77
N TYR A 119 4.86 1.94 -32.66
CA TYR A 119 5.20 3.11 -33.48
C TYR A 119 6.59 3.68 -33.19
N HIS A 120 7.03 3.69 -31.92
CA HIS A 120 8.35 4.22 -31.51
C HIS A 120 9.44 3.15 -31.44
N GLY A 121 9.10 1.87 -31.62
CA GLY A 121 10.04 0.76 -31.42
C GLY A 121 10.44 0.56 -29.96
N TYR A 122 9.56 0.93 -29.01
CA TYR A 122 9.79 0.86 -27.59
C TYR A 122 9.34 -0.47 -26.97
N GLN A 123 10.06 -0.88 -25.93
CA GLN A 123 9.52 -1.79 -24.93
C GLN A 123 8.65 -1.00 -23.94
N MET A 124 7.68 -1.65 -23.29
CA MET A 124 6.76 -0.97 -22.36
C MET A 124 7.46 -0.22 -21.21
N TRP A 125 8.62 -0.71 -20.75
CA TRP A 125 9.39 -0.05 -19.69
C TRP A 125 10.06 1.25 -20.16
N GLU A 126 10.34 1.41 -21.46
CA GLU A 126 10.93 2.63 -22.03
C GLU A 126 9.92 3.77 -22.03
N VAL A 127 8.63 3.46 -22.18
CA VAL A 127 7.56 4.43 -22.00
C VAL A 127 7.56 5.00 -20.58
N ALA A 128 7.79 4.15 -19.57
CA ALA A 128 7.91 4.62 -18.19
C ALA A 128 9.10 5.59 -18.01
N ILE A 129 10.24 5.33 -18.64
CA ILE A 129 11.39 6.25 -18.59
C ILE A 129 11.08 7.57 -19.28
N GLU A 130 10.40 7.53 -20.43
CA GLU A 130 10.05 8.75 -21.18
C GLU A 130 9.20 9.72 -20.33
N TYR A 131 8.21 9.20 -19.59
CA TYR A 131 7.31 10.02 -18.79
C TYR A 131 7.79 10.31 -17.37
N GLU A 132 8.56 9.40 -16.75
CA GLU A 132 9.06 9.56 -15.39
C GLU A 132 10.48 10.16 -15.33
N GLY A 133 11.23 10.04 -16.44
CA GLY A 133 12.65 10.40 -16.51
C GLY A 133 13.56 9.31 -15.94
N ASP A 134 14.87 9.47 -16.13
CA ASP A 134 15.89 8.47 -15.77
C ASP A 134 15.93 8.13 -14.27
N SER A 135 15.47 9.03 -13.42
CA SER A 135 15.38 8.82 -11.97
C SER A 135 14.51 7.62 -11.57
N ILE A 136 13.58 7.19 -12.43
CA ILE A 136 12.77 6.00 -12.19
C ILE A 136 13.61 4.73 -12.10
N LEU A 137 14.70 4.63 -12.84
CA LEU A 137 15.60 3.48 -12.81
C LEU A 137 16.30 3.34 -11.45
N GLU A 138 16.74 4.47 -10.87
CA GLU A 138 17.32 4.47 -9.52
C GLU A 138 16.27 4.05 -8.47
N TYR A 139 15.05 4.58 -8.57
CA TYR A 139 13.96 4.21 -7.69
C TYR A 139 13.58 2.74 -7.81
N ALA A 140 13.43 2.24 -9.05
CA ALA A 140 13.15 0.82 -9.31
C ALA A 140 14.25 -0.10 -8.76
N GLY A 141 15.51 0.31 -8.87
CA GLY A 141 16.63 -0.39 -8.27
C GLY A 141 16.55 -0.48 -6.74
N LYS A 142 16.13 0.60 -6.07
CA LYS A 142 15.88 0.61 -4.61
C LYS A 142 14.75 -0.34 -4.23
N VAL A 143 13.65 -0.30 -4.98
CA VAL A 143 12.50 -1.20 -4.78
C VAL A 143 12.91 -2.65 -4.95
N TRP A 144 13.62 -2.96 -6.04
CA TRP A 144 14.12 -4.31 -6.31
C TRP A 144 14.99 -4.85 -5.18
N ASN A 145 15.93 -4.04 -4.68
CA ASN A 145 16.81 -4.45 -3.58
C ASN A 145 16.03 -4.77 -2.30
N VAL A 146 14.96 -4.02 -2.00
CA VAL A 146 14.08 -4.29 -0.85
C VAL A 146 13.28 -5.57 -1.06
N MET A 147 12.72 -5.76 -2.26
CA MET A 147 11.95 -6.94 -2.63
C MET A 147 12.81 -8.20 -2.61
N LYS A 148 14.02 -8.16 -3.18
CA LYS A 148 14.97 -9.27 -3.17
C LYS A 148 15.28 -9.73 -1.76
N LYS A 149 15.64 -8.81 -0.86
CA LYS A 149 15.88 -9.11 0.56
C LYS A 149 14.63 -9.67 1.26
N ALA A 150 13.44 -9.22 0.88
CA ALA A 150 12.18 -9.73 1.44
C ALA A 150 11.91 -11.17 0.98
N ILE A 151 12.20 -11.50 -0.29
CA ILE A 151 12.10 -12.85 -0.84
C ILE A 151 13.10 -13.78 -0.12
N GLU A 152 14.36 -13.39 -0.03
CA GLU A 152 15.40 -14.16 0.67
C GLU A 152 14.97 -14.50 2.09
N ARG A 153 14.57 -13.50 2.88
CA ARG A 153 14.03 -13.73 4.23
C ARG A 153 12.78 -14.61 4.24
N GLY A 154 11.91 -14.48 3.24
CA GLY A 154 10.69 -15.29 3.14
C GLY A 154 10.98 -16.78 2.88
N LEU A 155 12.03 -17.07 2.14
CA LEU A 155 12.48 -18.43 1.84
C LEU A 155 13.21 -19.10 3.02
N GLU A 156 13.81 -18.32 3.92
CA GLU A 156 14.55 -18.81 5.08
C GLU A 156 13.68 -18.95 6.34
N ASN A 157 12.64 -18.11 6.47
CA ASN A 157 11.85 -18.04 7.69
C ASN A 157 10.63 -18.97 7.67
N GLU A 158 10.51 -19.74 8.72
CA GLU A 158 9.34 -20.59 9.04
C GLU A 158 8.42 -19.92 10.07
N GLY A 159 7.37 -20.65 10.48
CA GLY A 159 6.44 -20.23 11.51
C GLY A 159 5.23 -19.47 10.99
N VAL A 160 4.72 -18.54 11.78
CA VAL A 160 3.45 -17.83 11.53
C VAL A 160 3.71 -16.38 11.13
N LEU A 161 2.98 -15.91 10.14
CA LEU A 161 2.97 -14.48 9.79
C LEU A 161 2.37 -13.66 10.94
N PRO A 162 2.92 -12.46 11.20
CA PRO A 162 2.31 -11.56 12.18
C PRO A 162 0.91 -11.14 11.74
N GLY A 163 0.00 -11.03 12.70
CA GLY A 163 -1.39 -10.60 12.46
C GLY A 163 -2.42 -11.57 13.03
N GLY A 164 -3.67 -11.14 13.04
CA GLY A 164 -4.80 -11.89 13.64
C GLY A 164 -5.17 -13.18 12.92
N LEU A 165 -4.81 -13.32 11.64
CA LEU A 165 -5.14 -14.48 10.82
C LEU A 165 -4.26 -15.71 11.10
N LYS A 166 -3.14 -15.54 11.81
CA LYS A 166 -2.19 -16.63 12.18
C LYS A 166 -1.80 -17.52 10.99
N LEU A 167 -1.57 -16.90 9.82
CA LEU A 167 -1.23 -17.63 8.60
C LEU A 167 0.16 -18.28 8.72
N GLN A 168 0.24 -19.56 8.39
CA GLN A 168 1.51 -20.28 8.33
C GLN A 168 2.35 -19.80 7.15
N ARG A 169 3.64 -19.61 7.38
CA ARG A 169 4.61 -19.35 6.31
C ARG A 169 4.80 -20.63 5.49
N LYS A 170 4.63 -20.52 4.18
CA LYS A 170 4.70 -21.67 3.26
C LYS A 170 5.84 -21.55 2.24
N ALA A 171 6.46 -20.37 2.12
CA ALA A 171 7.44 -20.09 1.08
C ALA A 171 8.65 -21.03 1.13
N CYS A 172 9.26 -21.20 2.32
CA CYS A 172 10.40 -22.11 2.50
C CYS A 172 10.07 -23.55 2.13
N LEU A 173 8.92 -24.07 2.59
CA LEU A 173 8.50 -25.43 2.28
C LEU A 173 8.18 -25.62 0.79
N SER A 174 7.52 -24.67 0.17
CA SER A 174 7.20 -24.72 -1.26
C SER A 174 8.46 -24.65 -2.12
N HIS A 175 9.42 -23.83 -1.71
CA HIS A 175 10.72 -23.70 -2.38
C HIS A 175 11.54 -24.99 -2.27
N ALA A 176 11.65 -25.57 -1.08
CA ALA A 176 12.35 -26.83 -0.87
C ALA A 176 11.76 -27.95 -1.73
N LYS A 177 10.43 -28.10 -1.73
CA LYS A 177 9.74 -29.09 -2.58
C LYS A 177 9.98 -28.87 -4.07
N SER A 178 10.04 -27.62 -4.52
CA SER A 178 10.29 -27.28 -5.91
C SER A 178 11.71 -27.65 -6.36
N ILE A 179 12.71 -27.47 -5.49
CA ILE A 179 14.10 -27.87 -5.74
C ILE A 179 14.23 -29.39 -5.77
N ASP A 180 13.66 -30.09 -4.80
CA ASP A 180 13.67 -31.54 -4.75
C ASP A 180 13.03 -32.16 -5.98
N PHE A 181 11.87 -31.64 -6.41
CA PHE A 181 11.17 -32.08 -7.61
C PHE A 181 11.97 -31.80 -8.89
N ALA A 182 12.58 -30.62 -9.01
CA ALA A 182 13.43 -30.27 -10.15
C ALA A 182 14.67 -31.16 -10.20
N GLY A 183 15.30 -31.44 -9.05
CA GLY A 183 16.45 -32.35 -8.94
C GLY A 183 16.10 -33.78 -9.35
N SER A 184 14.95 -34.29 -8.93
CA SER A 184 14.50 -35.65 -9.27
C SER A 184 14.16 -35.85 -10.75
N LEU A 185 13.75 -34.79 -11.45
CA LEU A 185 13.42 -34.82 -12.88
C LEU A 185 14.58 -34.41 -13.79
N GLY A 186 15.74 -34.02 -13.23
CA GLY A 186 16.86 -33.48 -14.01
C GLY A 186 16.55 -32.17 -14.75
N ASN A 187 15.48 -31.47 -14.34
CA ASN A 187 14.96 -30.30 -15.06
C ASN A 187 15.01 -29.04 -14.17
N THR A 188 16.14 -28.35 -14.21
CA THR A 188 16.42 -27.14 -13.44
C THR A 188 15.57 -25.94 -13.86
N SER A 189 14.96 -25.94 -15.04
CA SER A 189 14.15 -24.83 -15.56
C SER A 189 12.82 -24.60 -14.82
N ARG A 190 12.35 -25.57 -14.04
CA ARG A 190 11.11 -25.48 -13.26
C ARG A 190 11.28 -24.88 -11.85
N ALA A 191 12.51 -24.73 -11.40
CA ALA A 191 12.81 -24.18 -10.06
C ALA A 191 12.74 -22.62 -10.02
N ILE A 192 12.58 -21.98 -11.17
CA ILE A 192 12.69 -20.50 -11.32
C ILE A 192 11.31 -19.87 -11.67
N SER A 193 10.27 -20.67 -11.85
CA SER A 193 8.91 -20.16 -12.18
C SER A 193 8.02 -19.97 -10.96
#